data_14a0922bf94815fb6326df87570f4c06
#
_entry.id   14a0922bf94815fb6326df87570f4c06
#
_cell.length_a   1.000
_cell.length_b   1.000
_cell.length_c   1.000
_cell.angle_alpha   90.00
_cell.angle_beta   90.00
_cell.angle_gamma   90.00
#
_symmetry.space_group_name_H-M   'P 1'
#
loop_
_entity.id
_entity.type
_entity.pdbx_description
1 polymer ?
#
loop_
_entity_poly.entity_id
_entity_poly.type
_entity_poly.pdbx_seq_one_letter_code
_entity_poly.pdbx_strand_id
1 'polypeptide(L)'
;MYKYGRETDMKKLLILITTILMCIVLAACANEAPAGEDTEGEDTHYAVEDIEAGTGLGSFTSEDLDGNEVTEAIFADKDVTILNVWATFCGPCIEEMPELAALAEELPDNAQVIGVVIDAPPAGTQDGTAVDLWGGNADNIDLAKEICGETGVKYTNILASESVSKAFESVEAVPTTFILDRSGNTICKPFLGADVDGYKKAVEDYLAGL
;
A
#
# COMPACT_ATOMS: atom_id res chain seq x y z
N MET A 1 -78.81 -9.81 -12.92
CA MET A 1 -78.75 -8.36 -12.88
C MET A 1 -77.57 -7.98 -11.90
N TYR A 2 -76.31 -8.25 -12.29
CA TYR A 2 -75.14 -7.92 -11.47
C TYR A 2 -73.92 -7.89 -12.38
N LYS A 3 -73.80 -6.90 -13.26
CA LYS A 3 -72.63 -6.75 -14.16
C LYS A 3 -72.07 -5.31 -14.25
N TYR A 4 -72.57 -4.36 -13.44
CA TYR A 4 -72.24 -2.96 -13.62
C TYR A 4 -71.20 -2.41 -12.62
N GLY A 5 -70.88 -3.13 -11.55
CA GLY A 5 -69.99 -2.64 -10.51
C GLY A 5 -68.47 -2.94 -10.71
N ARG A 6 -68.13 -3.88 -11.60
CA ARG A 6 -66.75 -4.39 -11.71
C ARG A 6 -65.85 -3.59 -12.71
N GLU A 7 -66.48 -2.96 -13.67
CA GLU A 7 -65.75 -2.21 -14.73
C GLU A 7 -65.29 -0.84 -14.28
N THR A 8 -66.02 -0.20 -13.35
CA THR A 8 -65.67 1.11 -12.79
C THR A 8 -64.56 1.01 -11.77
N ASP A 9 -64.47 -0.09 -11.02
CA ASP A 9 -63.41 -0.32 -10.03
C ASP A 9 -62.08 -0.70 -10.70
N MET A 10 -62.15 -1.46 -11.80
CA MET A 10 -60.97 -1.82 -12.59
C MET A 10 -60.36 -0.59 -13.28
N LYS A 11 -61.17 0.33 -13.80
CA LYS A 11 -60.69 1.58 -14.39
C LYS A 11 -60.08 2.53 -13.37
N LYS A 12 -60.65 2.62 -12.17
CA LYS A 12 -60.07 3.39 -11.05
C LYS A 12 -58.76 2.80 -10.57
N LEU A 13 -58.68 1.46 -10.48
CA LEU A 13 -57.42 0.76 -10.10
C LEU A 13 -56.34 0.97 -11.18
N LEU A 14 -56.70 0.93 -12.46
CA LEU A 14 -55.74 1.16 -13.56
C LEU A 14 -55.20 2.59 -13.56
N ILE A 15 -56.06 3.59 -13.29
CA ILE A 15 -55.68 5.00 -13.18
C ILE A 15 -54.75 5.21 -11.97
N LEU A 16 -55.03 4.54 -10.85
CA LEU A 16 -54.19 4.62 -9.64
C LEU A 16 -52.80 4.02 -9.87
N ILE A 17 -52.72 2.89 -10.57
CA ILE A 17 -51.46 2.24 -10.92
C ILE A 17 -50.64 3.09 -11.90
N THR A 18 -51.27 3.72 -12.89
CA THR A 18 -50.56 4.57 -13.86
C THR A 18 -50.03 5.86 -13.22
N THR A 19 -50.77 6.45 -12.26
CA THR A 19 -50.30 7.65 -11.53
C THR A 19 -49.16 7.32 -10.58
N ILE A 20 -49.17 6.17 -9.91
CA ILE A 20 -48.09 5.72 -9.06
C ILE A 20 -46.83 5.40 -9.91
N LEU A 21 -47.02 4.74 -11.07
CA LEU A 21 -45.87 4.43 -11.96
C LEU A 21 -45.26 5.71 -12.55
N MET A 22 -46.06 6.74 -12.85
CA MET A 22 -45.58 8.02 -13.35
C MET A 22 -44.84 8.83 -12.29
N CYS A 23 -45.20 8.72 -11.01
CA CYS A 23 -44.48 9.33 -9.89
C CYS A 23 -43.11 8.66 -9.65
N ILE A 24 -42.99 7.35 -9.88
CA ILE A 24 -41.73 6.62 -9.73
C ILE A 24 -40.71 7.02 -10.83
N VAL A 25 -41.20 7.26 -12.05
CA VAL A 25 -40.35 7.68 -13.17
C VAL A 25 -39.82 9.13 -13.00
N LEU A 26 -40.63 10.00 -12.37
CA LEU A 26 -40.21 11.38 -12.09
C LEU A 26 -39.23 11.52 -10.91
N ALA A 27 -39.20 10.53 -10.01
CA ALA A 27 -38.22 10.49 -8.92
C ALA A 27 -36.83 9.94 -9.35
N ALA A 28 -36.74 9.30 -10.51
CA ALA A 28 -35.49 8.73 -11.03
C ALA A 28 -34.65 9.71 -11.88
N CYS A 29 -35.18 10.90 -12.18
CA CYS A 29 -34.48 11.90 -13.02
C CYS A 29 -33.89 13.10 -12.24
N ALA A 30 -33.78 13.02 -10.90
CA ALA A 30 -33.21 14.05 -10.08
C ALA A 30 -31.99 13.54 -9.30
N ASN A 31 -31.16 12.68 -9.93
CA ASN A 31 -29.81 12.41 -9.46
C ASN A 31 -28.83 12.89 -10.54
N GLU A 32 -28.76 14.22 -10.71
CA GLU A 32 -27.60 14.84 -11.32
C GLU A 32 -26.43 14.50 -10.42
N ALA A 33 -25.48 13.73 -10.97
CA ALA A 33 -24.17 13.57 -10.39
C ALA A 33 -23.60 14.98 -10.16
N PRO A 34 -23.08 15.28 -8.98
CA PRO A 34 -22.32 16.50 -8.82
C PRO A 34 -21.15 16.44 -9.79
N ALA A 35 -21.02 17.48 -10.61
CA ALA A 35 -19.83 17.77 -11.38
C ALA A 35 -18.64 17.65 -10.44
N GLY A 36 -17.55 17.01 -10.93
CA GLY A 36 -16.33 16.84 -10.17
C GLY A 36 -15.90 18.18 -9.56
N GLU A 37 -16.01 18.27 -8.27
CA GLU A 37 -15.14 19.11 -7.51
C GLU A 37 -13.79 18.41 -7.59
N ASP A 38 -12.83 19.11 -8.19
CA ASP A 38 -11.42 18.86 -7.98
C ASP A 38 -11.23 18.90 -6.45
N THR A 39 -11.34 17.75 -5.80
CA THR A 39 -10.81 17.57 -4.46
C THR A 39 -9.31 17.65 -4.67
N GLU A 40 -8.75 18.83 -4.44
CA GLU A 40 -7.38 19.00 -3.97
C GLU A 40 -7.13 17.82 -3.04
N GLY A 41 -6.05 17.08 -3.34
CA GLY A 41 -5.71 15.87 -2.60
C GLY A 41 -5.83 16.17 -1.12
N GLU A 42 -6.77 15.51 -0.49
CA GLU A 42 -6.87 15.50 0.95
C GLU A 42 -5.57 14.84 1.40
N ASP A 43 -4.63 15.67 1.87
CA ASP A 43 -3.45 15.22 2.59
C ASP A 43 -3.94 14.25 3.66
N THR A 44 -3.94 12.96 3.34
CA THR A 44 -4.14 11.91 4.32
C THR A 44 -2.88 11.81 5.16
N HIS A 45 -2.53 12.93 5.78
CA HIS A 45 -1.52 12.98 6.81
C HIS A 45 -2.08 12.26 8.02
N TYR A 46 -1.81 10.98 8.12
CA TYR A 46 -2.15 10.20 9.30
C TYR A 46 -1.28 10.70 10.45
N ALA A 47 -1.91 11.34 11.43
CA ALA A 47 -1.23 11.78 12.62
C ALA A 47 -0.61 10.59 13.36
N VAL A 48 0.62 10.78 13.84
CA VAL A 48 1.40 9.84 14.67
C VAL A 48 0.60 9.35 15.89
N GLU A 49 -0.45 10.07 16.29
CA GLU A 49 -1.26 9.87 17.51
C GLU A 49 -2.21 8.66 17.45
N ASP A 50 -2.47 8.07 16.26
CA ASP A 50 -3.42 6.96 16.08
C ASP A 50 -2.77 5.57 16.04
N ILE A 51 -1.46 5.48 16.24
CA ILE A 51 -0.75 4.20 16.18
C ILE A 51 -0.31 3.82 17.57
N GLU A 52 -0.73 2.64 17.99
CA GLU A 52 -0.07 2.00 19.11
C GLU A 52 1.41 1.80 18.73
N ALA A 53 2.26 2.67 19.25
CA ALA A 53 3.69 2.56 19.11
C ALA A 53 4.12 1.17 19.58
N GLY A 54 4.83 0.42 18.72
CA GLY A 54 5.41 -0.82 19.12
C GLY A 54 5.07 -2.06 18.30
N THR A 55 4.40 -1.93 17.15
CA THR A 55 4.37 -3.06 16.21
C THR A 55 5.72 -3.13 15.52
N GLY A 56 6.68 -3.77 16.16
CA GLY A 56 7.97 -4.05 15.56
C GLY A 56 7.83 -5.13 14.49
N LEU A 57 8.67 -5.07 13.46
CA LEU A 57 8.74 -6.11 12.43
C LEU A 57 9.21 -7.47 13.00
N GLY A 58 9.61 -7.50 14.27
CA GLY A 58 10.19 -8.69 14.90
C GLY A 58 11.56 -9.04 14.35
N SER A 59 12.07 -10.19 14.79
CA SER A 59 13.35 -10.69 14.30
C SER A 59 13.16 -11.42 13.00
N PHE A 60 14.03 -11.15 12.04
CA PHE A 60 14.08 -11.87 10.76
C PHE A 60 15.52 -12.19 10.36
N THR A 61 15.68 -13.13 9.46
CA THR A 61 16.92 -13.42 8.75
C THR A 61 16.60 -13.62 7.29
N SER A 62 17.32 -12.94 6.43
CA SER A 62 17.19 -13.04 4.98
C SER A 62 18.53 -12.75 4.30
N GLU A 63 18.49 -12.59 2.98
CA GLU A 63 19.58 -12.11 2.15
C GLU A 63 19.14 -10.81 1.45
N ASP A 64 20.12 -9.99 1.09
CA ASP A 64 19.89 -8.91 0.13
C ASP A 64 20.00 -9.40 -1.33
N LEU A 65 19.79 -8.50 -2.28
CA LEU A 65 19.91 -8.83 -3.72
C LEU A 65 21.34 -9.30 -4.10
N ASP A 66 22.36 -8.98 -3.32
CA ASP A 66 23.73 -9.39 -3.58
C ASP A 66 24.12 -10.71 -2.86
N GLY A 67 23.20 -11.28 -2.07
CA GLY A 67 23.37 -12.53 -1.33
C GLY A 67 24.07 -12.35 0.01
N ASN A 68 24.13 -11.13 0.56
CA ASN A 68 24.63 -10.89 1.90
C ASN A 68 23.53 -11.16 2.92
N GLU A 69 23.88 -11.79 4.05
CA GLU A 69 22.93 -12.00 5.14
C GLU A 69 22.49 -10.66 5.73
N VAL A 70 21.18 -10.50 5.93
CA VAL A 70 20.54 -9.34 6.54
C VAL A 70 19.60 -9.78 7.65
N THR A 71 19.69 -9.09 8.79
CA THR A 71 18.79 -9.30 9.93
C THR A 71 18.17 -7.97 10.36
N GLU A 72 17.24 -8.00 11.32
CA GLU A 72 16.66 -6.79 11.92
C GLU A 72 17.70 -5.82 12.48
N ALA A 73 18.91 -6.25 12.71
CA ALA A 73 20.01 -5.39 13.17
C ALA A 73 20.33 -4.26 12.20
N ILE A 74 19.95 -4.37 10.91
CA ILE A 74 20.15 -3.32 9.90
C ILE A 74 19.46 -2.00 10.28
N PHE A 75 18.37 -2.05 11.06
CA PHE A 75 17.67 -0.84 11.51
C PHE A 75 18.45 -0.07 12.59
N ALA A 76 19.28 -0.76 13.37
CA ALA A 76 20.05 -0.15 14.47
C ALA A 76 21.14 0.81 13.99
N ASP A 77 21.52 0.74 12.72
CA ASP A 77 22.59 1.57 12.14
C ASP A 77 22.17 3.04 11.98
N LYS A 78 20.86 3.31 11.94
CA LYS A 78 20.28 4.65 11.71
C LYS A 78 19.21 4.96 12.76
N ASP A 79 18.93 6.25 12.95
CA ASP A 79 17.86 6.66 13.86
C ASP A 79 16.48 6.42 13.25
N VAL A 80 16.38 6.51 11.90
CA VAL A 80 15.14 6.29 11.16
C VAL A 80 15.39 5.57 9.83
N THR A 81 14.49 4.66 9.47
CA THR A 81 14.51 3.92 8.21
C THR A 81 13.19 4.08 7.47
N ILE A 82 13.27 4.48 6.20
CA ILE A 82 12.18 4.31 5.23
C ILE A 82 12.26 2.88 4.71
N LEU A 83 11.29 2.04 5.02
CA LEU A 83 11.22 0.66 4.57
C LEU A 83 10.12 0.51 3.53
N ASN A 84 10.50 0.43 2.26
CA ASN A 84 9.59 0.33 1.12
C ASN A 84 9.38 -1.13 0.71
N VAL A 85 8.16 -1.64 0.83
CA VAL A 85 7.77 -2.99 0.39
C VAL A 85 7.23 -2.90 -1.02
N TRP A 86 7.87 -3.61 -1.95
CA TRP A 86 7.57 -3.58 -3.37
C TRP A 86 7.63 -4.96 -4.02
N ALA A 87 7.18 -5.08 -5.27
CA ALA A 87 7.23 -6.31 -6.03
C ALA A 87 7.66 -6.03 -7.48
N THR A 88 8.27 -7.02 -8.13
CA THR A 88 8.79 -6.88 -9.50
C THR A 88 7.71 -6.64 -10.54
N PHE A 89 6.46 -7.04 -10.28
CA PHE A 89 5.30 -6.81 -11.14
C PHE A 89 4.56 -5.48 -10.85
N CYS A 90 4.98 -4.73 -9.83
CA CYS A 90 4.26 -3.56 -9.34
C CYS A 90 4.66 -2.29 -10.12
N GLY A 91 3.84 -1.89 -11.09
CA GLY A 91 4.07 -0.67 -11.89
C GLY A 91 4.27 0.60 -11.05
N PRO A 92 3.34 0.96 -10.14
CA PRO A 92 3.51 2.14 -9.29
C PRO A 92 4.75 2.10 -8.41
N CYS A 93 5.19 0.91 -7.95
CA CYS A 93 6.43 0.78 -7.19
C CYS A 93 7.65 1.17 -8.03
N ILE A 94 7.71 0.68 -9.29
CA ILE A 94 8.80 0.95 -10.21
C ILE A 94 8.82 2.44 -10.61
N GLU A 95 7.64 3.05 -10.75
CA GLU A 95 7.49 4.46 -11.09
C GLU A 95 8.01 5.39 -9.98
N GLU A 96 7.85 5.05 -8.69
CA GLU A 96 8.35 5.87 -7.57
C GLU A 96 9.86 5.68 -7.30
N MET A 97 10.46 4.55 -7.71
CA MET A 97 11.84 4.21 -7.38
C MET A 97 12.89 5.27 -7.75
N PRO A 98 12.85 5.94 -8.91
CA PRO A 98 13.83 6.99 -9.23
C PRO A 98 13.81 8.14 -8.22
N GLU A 99 12.63 8.55 -7.75
CA GLU A 99 12.45 9.60 -6.77
C GLU A 99 12.90 9.14 -5.38
N LEU A 100 12.54 7.91 -5.00
CA LEU A 100 12.97 7.30 -3.74
C LEU A 100 14.49 7.09 -3.71
N ALA A 101 15.12 6.76 -4.85
CA ALA A 101 16.56 6.67 -4.98
C ALA A 101 17.24 8.04 -4.79
N ALA A 102 16.65 9.10 -5.37
CA ALA A 102 17.13 10.47 -5.16
C ALA A 102 16.98 10.89 -3.69
N LEU A 103 15.84 10.60 -3.06
CA LEU A 103 15.63 10.85 -1.64
C LEU A 103 16.68 10.13 -0.78
N ALA A 104 17.00 8.87 -1.08
CA ALA A 104 18.02 8.12 -0.34
C ALA A 104 19.40 8.78 -0.36
N GLU A 105 19.75 9.50 -1.43
CA GLU A 105 20.99 10.26 -1.54
C GLU A 105 20.92 11.62 -0.80
N GLU A 106 19.73 12.17 -0.58
CA GLU A 106 19.49 13.44 0.11
C GLU A 106 19.33 13.30 1.63
N LEU A 107 19.00 12.10 2.12
CA LEU A 107 18.77 11.86 3.54
C LEU A 107 20.03 12.17 4.37
N PRO A 108 19.88 12.66 5.62
CA PRO A 108 20.98 12.85 6.53
C PRO A 108 21.62 11.50 6.95
N ASP A 109 22.86 11.54 7.44
CA ASP A 109 23.64 10.35 7.79
C ASP A 109 22.97 9.40 8.81
N ASN A 110 22.01 9.90 9.58
CA ASN A 110 21.25 9.13 10.57
C ASN A 110 19.90 8.62 10.05
N ALA A 111 19.65 8.71 8.75
CA ALA A 111 18.49 8.12 8.08
C ALA A 111 18.92 7.22 6.92
N GLN A 112 18.05 6.28 6.53
CA GLN A 112 18.28 5.39 5.38
C GLN A 112 16.99 4.98 4.70
N VAL A 113 17.13 4.47 3.47
CA VAL A 113 16.08 3.73 2.75
C VAL A 113 16.49 2.27 2.66
N ILE A 114 15.55 1.38 2.84
CA ILE A 114 15.67 -0.07 2.62
C ILE A 114 14.45 -0.53 1.82
N GLY A 115 14.67 -1.35 0.80
CA GLY A 115 13.60 -2.03 0.06
C GLY A 115 13.35 -3.43 0.60
N VAL A 116 12.15 -3.94 0.42
CA VAL A 116 11.77 -5.35 0.59
C VAL A 116 11.13 -5.82 -0.70
N VAL A 117 11.75 -6.78 -1.38
CA VAL A 117 11.23 -7.37 -2.62
C VAL A 117 10.36 -8.56 -2.24
N ILE A 118 9.03 -8.31 -2.09
CA ILE A 118 8.11 -9.28 -1.47
C ILE A 118 7.85 -10.52 -2.33
N ASP A 119 8.09 -10.46 -3.64
CA ASP A 119 7.93 -11.56 -4.61
C ASP A 119 9.25 -12.20 -5.05
N ALA A 120 10.37 -11.89 -4.38
CA ALA A 120 11.69 -12.47 -4.66
C ALA A 120 12.22 -13.21 -3.42
N PRO A 121 11.98 -14.53 -3.27
CA PRO A 121 12.51 -15.32 -2.18
C PRO A 121 14.00 -15.61 -2.38
N PRO A 122 14.80 -15.79 -1.30
CA PRO A 122 16.16 -16.30 -1.37
C PRO A 122 16.23 -17.63 -2.13
N ALA A 123 17.33 -17.88 -2.82
CA ALA A 123 17.54 -19.11 -3.55
C ALA A 123 17.44 -20.34 -2.63
N GLY A 124 16.62 -21.35 -3.02
CA GLY A 124 16.40 -22.56 -2.25
C GLY A 124 15.30 -22.47 -1.18
N THR A 125 14.56 -21.36 -1.11
CA THR A 125 13.30 -21.30 -0.36
C THR A 125 12.33 -22.35 -0.91
N GLN A 126 11.69 -23.13 -0.02
CA GLN A 126 10.78 -24.20 -0.45
C GLN A 126 9.40 -23.63 -0.82
N ASP A 127 8.76 -24.27 -1.82
CA ASP A 127 7.38 -23.99 -2.19
C ASP A 127 6.44 -24.18 -0.98
N GLY A 128 5.42 -23.34 -0.84
CA GLY A 128 4.42 -23.44 0.24
C GLY A 128 4.68 -22.48 1.41
N THR A 129 5.60 -21.54 1.27
CA THR A 129 5.81 -20.44 2.24
C THR A 129 4.91 -19.24 1.93
N ALA A 130 4.88 -18.24 2.85
CA ALA A 130 4.11 -17.01 2.66
C ALA A 130 4.49 -16.22 1.39
N VAL A 131 5.66 -16.50 0.79
CA VAL A 131 6.12 -15.94 -0.49
C VAL A 131 5.17 -16.29 -1.65
N ASP A 132 4.47 -17.44 -1.57
CA ASP A 132 3.50 -17.85 -2.58
C ASP A 132 2.29 -16.90 -2.69
N LEU A 133 1.99 -16.14 -1.63
CA LEU A 133 0.90 -15.14 -1.65
C LEU A 133 1.11 -14.06 -2.71
N TRP A 134 2.39 -13.75 -3.02
CA TRP A 134 2.77 -12.72 -3.98
C TRP A 134 3.26 -13.30 -5.32
N GLY A 135 3.13 -14.63 -5.52
CA GLY A 135 3.58 -15.30 -6.74
C GLY A 135 5.10 -15.31 -6.92
N GLY A 136 5.83 -15.25 -5.78
CA GLY A 136 7.28 -15.13 -5.78
C GLY A 136 7.99 -16.38 -6.29
N ASN A 137 9.10 -16.16 -7.00
CA ASN A 137 10.04 -17.20 -7.39
C ASN A 137 11.47 -16.64 -7.43
N ALA A 138 12.46 -17.53 -7.39
CA ALA A 138 13.87 -17.13 -7.37
C ALA A 138 14.33 -16.38 -8.64
N ASP A 139 13.65 -16.55 -9.78
CA ASP A 139 13.96 -15.83 -11.01
C ASP A 139 13.68 -14.33 -10.89
N ASN A 140 12.80 -13.93 -9.96
CA ASN A 140 12.49 -12.54 -9.67
C ASN A 140 13.68 -11.77 -9.05
N ILE A 141 14.69 -12.45 -8.52
CA ILE A 141 15.91 -11.81 -8.00
C ILE A 141 16.66 -11.08 -9.13
N ASP A 142 16.83 -11.74 -10.28
CA ASP A 142 17.51 -11.13 -11.42
C ASP A 142 16.69 -9.97 -12.00
N LEU A 143 15.37 -10.12 -12.07
CA LEU A 143 14.46 -9.06 -12.49
C LEU A 143 14.49 -7.87 -11.52
N ALA A 144 14.53 -8.12 -10.21
CA ALA A 144 14.64 -7.06 -9.21
C ALA A 144 15.96 -6.28 -9.34
N LYS A 145 17.08 -6.97 -9.62
CA LYS A 145 18.38 -6.33 -9.90
C LYS A 145 18.34 -5.46 -11.16
N GLU A 146 17.69 -5.93 -12.22
CA GLU A 146 17.51 -5.17 -13.46
C GLU A 146 16.70 -3.89 -13.18
N ILE A 147 15.55 -4.01 -12.50
CA ILE A 147 14.69 -2.88 -12.11
C ILE A 147 15.48 -1.86 -11.27
N CYS A 148 16.20 -2.32 -10.22
CA CYS A 148 17.03 -1.44 -9.39
C CYS A 148 18.11 -0.72 -10.22
N GLY A 149 18.74 -1.42 -11.16
CA GLY A 149 19.73 -0.84 -12.07
C GLY A 149 19.15 0.24 -12.99
N GLU A 150 17.97 0.01 -13.55
CA GLU A 150 17.29 0.95 -14.45
C GLU A 150 16.74 2.19 -13.71
N THR A 151 16.30 2.01 -12.46
CA THR A 151 15.72 3.07 -11.63
C THR A 151 16.74 3.84 -10.79
N GLY A 152 18.01 3.41 -10.79
CA GLY A 152 19.10 4.06 -10.06
C GLY A 152 19.13 3.75 -8.56
N VAL A 153 18.41 2.75 -8.11
CA VAL A 153 18.39 2.29 -6.72
C VAL A 153 19.74 1.71 -6.31
N LYS A 154 20.28 2.23 -5.20
CA LYS A 154 21.56 1.80 -4.59
C LYS A 154 21.42 1.36 -3.14
N TYR A 155 20.26 1.63 -2.53
CA TYR A 155 19.99 1.18 -1.17
C TYR A 155 19.72 -0.33 -1.14
N THR A 156 19.93 -0.93 0.04
CA THR A 156 19.76 -2.37 0.26
C THR A 156 18.31 -2.79 -0.01
N ASN A 157 18.14 -3.89 -0.76
CA ASN A 157 16.85 -4.53 -0.97
C ASN A 157 16.91 -5.94 -0.39
N ILE A 158 16.02 -6.21 0.58
CA ILE A 158 15.92 -7.47 1.32
C ILE A 158 15.01 -8.41 0.56
N LEU A 159 15.39 -9.68 0.44
CA LEU A 159 14.59 -10.72 -0.17
C LEU A 159 13.50 -11.23 0.79
N ALA A 160 12.42 -11.75 0.24
CA ALA A 160 11.29 -12.29 0.99
C ALA A 160 11.57 -13.69 1.52
N SER A 161 12.40 -13.84 2.56
CA SER A 161 12.51 -15.10 3.31
C SER A 161 11.20 -15.43 4.03
N GLU A 162 11.08 -16.65 4.58
CA GLU A 162 9.91 -17.03 5.37
C GLU A 162 9.67 -16.07 6.56
N SER A 163 10.74 -15.67 7.26
CA SER A 163 10.63 -14.75 8.40
C SER A 163 10.28 -13.32 7.97
N VAL A 164 10.80 -12.84 6.84
CA VAL A 164 10.43 -11.56 6.25
C VAL A 164 8.97 -11.58 5.79
N SER A 165 8.55 -12.62 5.06
CA SER A 165 7.17 -12.77 4.61
C SER A 165 6.18 -12.79 5.78
N LYS A 166 6.56 -13.40 6.90
CA LYS A 166 5.75 -13.39 8.12
C LYS A 166 5.69 -12.01 8.76
N ALA A 167 6.80 -11.27 8.79
CA ALA A 167 6.83 -9.90 9.31
C ALA A 167 5.89 -8.95 8.52
N PHE A 168 5.67 -9.23 7.24
CA PHE A 168 4.82 -8.43 6.35
C PHE A 168 3.51 -9.11 5.95
N GLU A 169 3.05 -10.13 6.73
CA GLU A 169 1.78 -10.83 6.44
C GLU A 169 0.54 -9.92 6.41
N SER A 170 0.61 -8.75 7.05
CA SER A 170 -0.44 -7.73 7.05
C SER A 170 -0.40 -6.78 5.84
N VAL A 171 0.62 -6.88 4.98
CA VAL A 171 0.71 -6.08 3.75
C VAL A 171 -0.23 -6.66 2.72
N GLU A 172 -1.27 -5.92 2.35
CA GLU A 172 -2.31 -6.35 1.40
C GLU A 172 -2.11 -5.76 0.00
N ALA A 173 -1.27 -4.74 -0.13
CA ALA A 173 -0.98 -4.06 -1.40
C ALA A 173 0.45 -3.53 -1.43
N VAL A 174 0.98 -3.29 -2.64
CA VAL A 174 2.28 -2.66 -2.86
C VAL A 174 2.14 -1.48 -3.84
N PRO A 175 2.92 -0.38 -3.67
CA PRO A 175 3.88 -0.22 -2.61
C PRO A 175 3.22 0.03 -1.25
N THR A 176 3.83 -0.46 -0.19
CA THR A 176 3.54 -0.10 1.19
C THR A 176 4.84 0.33 1.86
N THR A 177 4.86 1.53 2.45
CA THR A 177 6.08 2.06 3.05
C THR A 177 5.89 2.29 4.53
N PHE A 178 6.81 1.75 5.32
CA PHE A 178 6.89 1.92 6.76
C PHE A 178 8.00 2.92 7.09
N ILE A 179 7.77 3.76 8.10
CA ILE A 179 8.84 4.56 8.69
C ILE A 179 9.14 3.95 10.07
N LEU A 180 10.39 3.53 10.26
CA LEU A 180 10.81 2.74 11.41
C LEU A 180 11.83 3.48 12.24
N ASP A 181 11.77 3.29 13.57
CA ASP A 181 12.86 3.67 14.48
C ASP A 181 14.02 2.68 14.39
N ARG A 182 15.10 2.97 15.13
CA ARG A 182 16.31 2.09 15.17
C ARG A 182 16.07 0.73 15.83
N SER A 183 14.92 0.49 16.43
CA SER A 183 14.50 -0.81 16.98
C SER A 183 13.62 -1.60 16.02
N GLY A 184 13.34 -1.05 14.81
CA GLY A 184 12.44 -1.64 13.83
C GLY A 184 10.96 -1.48 14.16
N ASN A 185 10.60 -0.53 15.05
CA ASN A 185 9.21 -0.24 15.34
C ASN A 185 8.69 0.86 14.41
N THR A 186 7.44 0.75 13.99
CA THR A 186 6.78 1.79 13.21
C THR A 186 6.57 3.05 14.05
N ILE A 187 6.91 4.21 13.47
CA ILE A 187 6.73 5.52 14.12
C ILE A 187 5.48 6.26 13.66
N CYS A 188 4.91 5.82 12.54
CA CYS A 188 3.66 6.35 11.98
C CYS A 188 2.92 5.24 11.24
N LYS A 189 1.65 5.46 10.85
CA LYS A 189 0.91 4.53 10.00
C LYS A 189 1.69 4.29 8.70
N PRO A 190 1.68 3.06 8.17
CA PRO A 190 2.25 2.79 6.87
C PRO A 190 1.55 3.61 5.77
N PHE A 191 2.32 4.07 4.82
CA PHE A 191 1.82 4.68 3.61
C PHE A 191 1.37 3.58 2.64
N LEU A 192 0.16 3.66 2.13
CA LEU A 192 -0.39 2.78 1.11
C LEU A 192 -0.35 3.50 -0.24
N GLY A 193 0.42 2.96 -1.20
CA GLY A 193 0.70 3.61 -2.47
C GLY A 193 1.95 4.49 -2.41
N ALA A 194 2.32 5.04 -3.57
CA ALA A 194 3.52 5.86 -3.74
C ALA A 194 3.31 7.27 -3.17
N ASP A 195 4.17 7.70 -2.23
CA ASP A 195 4.13 9.04 -1.60
C ASP A 195 5.52 9.43 -1.06
N VAL A 196 6.48 9.65 -1.96
CA VAL A 196 7.88 9.93 -1.58
C VAL A 196 8.01 11.23 -0.77
N ASP A 197 7.22 12.25 -1.07
CA ASP A 197 7.17 13.50 -0.31
C ASP A 197 6.66 13.26 1.13
N GLY A 198 5.65 12.41 1.29
CA GLY A 198 5.14 11.99 2.59
C GLY A 198 6.19 11.23 3.41
N TYR A 199 6.95 10.34 2.78
CA TYR A 199 8.05 9.61 3.46
C TYR A 199 9.13 10.58 3.97
N LYS A 200 9.56 11.52 3.10
CA LYS A 200 10.53 12.56 3.45
C LYS A 200 10.07 13.38 4.65
N LYS A 201 8.81 13.84 4.58
CA LYS A 201 8.22 14.64 5.67
C LYS A 201 8.17 13.87 6.99
N ALA A 202 7.76 12.61 6.98
CA ALA A 202 7.68 11.79 8.18
C ALA A 202 9.07 11.58 8.84
N VAL A 203 10.11 11.39 8.02
CA VAL A 203 11.51 11.31 8.49
C VAL A 203 11.96 12.63 9.11
N GLU A 204 11.71 13.76 8.44
CA GLU A 204 12.07 15.09 8.93
C GLU A 204 11.38 15.41 10.26
N ASP A 205 10.08 15.15 10.37
CA ASP A 205 9.29 15.38 11.60
C ASP A 205 9.82 14.53 12.77
N TYR A 206 10.14 13.26 12.52
CA TYR A 206 10.66 12.36 13.54
C TYR A 206 12.03 12.83 14.04
N LEU A 207 12.96 13.13 13.12
CA LEU A 207 14.30 13.59 13.47
C LEU A 207 14.31 14.93 14.20
N ALA A 208 13.34 15.82 13.90
CA ALA A 208 13.18 17.10 14.58
C ALA A 208 12.67 16.93 16.04
N GLY A 209 12.10 15.78 16.38
CA GLY A 209 11.60 15.44 17.71
C GLY A 209 12.63 14.73 18.63
N LEU A 210 13.78 14.30 18.09
CA LEU A 210 14.87 13.67 18.84
C LEU A 210 15.74 14.72 19.50
#